data_9db62d3ef3815f6033939f684552ec96
#
_entry.id   9db62d3ef3815f6033939f684552ec96
#
_cell.length_a   1.000
_cell.length_b   1.000
_cell.length_c   1.000
_cell.angle_alpha   90.00
_cell.angle_beta   90.00
_cell.angle_gamma   90.00
#
_symmetry.space_group_name_H-M   'P 1'
#
loop_
_entity.id
_entity.type
_entity.pdbx_description
1 polymer ?
#
loop_
_entity_poly.entity_id
_entity_poly.type
_entity_poly.pdbx_seq_one_letter_code
_entity_poly.pdbx_strand_id
1 'polypeptide(L)'
;MTTAPLIPGPSPAGGEGGRLHGRLRFANRPYLLLLLLLLLQLAWLCWLQAFPVALDSDDALNFAHGVTRFSVLEFSPHFPGYPAFIWLARLVNLLVDDPARAVQWASLLGSCLLAPLTALLAVRLWQRPGLLPPVWLLVLALPLTPTLALSGLSDGPALAAWLGALLALQQRRIALAGLMLGLLLALRPSYFVLALLPLWLGLAQQGARFRFVLPIALVGLTSLLFVWQADGWAYFSEGRRFTDGHFTLWGNTAAAHGDRLLSWARTFHDQITPLWPLLMGALLMLPLWQRSKDHKTALSPLWTIYWLALLFWTLFGQNPDNLRHLAPITLLGIVLLAGWLPRRGEGLAVVAGLLLLAATVTLPRPPAMVQAARLAEKACPALVTQWGVRLLRETTALPVTDGWYKGDASLALKQGACRLSRRPIAANEMPTQVRQHWFAPRFAAEPGLWLAIPSPVTVESPMTNNIKRAQNSLK
;
A
#
# COMPACT_ATOMS: atom_id res chain seq x y z
N MET A 1 -22.74 -8.35 65.49
CA MET A 1 -22.92 -9.80 65.72
C MET A 1 -23.84 -10.31 64.63
N THR A 2 -23.29 -10.91 63.58
CA THR A 2 -24.07 -11.65 62.57
C THR A 2 -23.16 -12.75 62.05
N THR A 3 -23.60 -13.96 62.29
CA THR A 3 -22.96 -15.26 62.10
C THR A 3 -22.87 -15.62 60.62
N ALA A 4 -21.72 -16.06 60.17
CA ALA A 4 -21.48 -16.65 58.85
C ALA A 4 -21.98 -18.11 58.78
N PRO A 5 -22.52 -18.61 57.67
CA PRO A 5 -22.85 -20.02 57.49
C PRO A 5 -21.63 -20.84 57.06
N LEU A 6 -21.53 -22.01 57.66
CA LEU A 6 -20.56 -23.07 57.48
C LEU A 6 -20.65 -23.71 56.06
N ILE A 7 -19.49 -23.93 55.48
CA ILE A 7 -19.31 -24.70 54.22
C ILE A 7 -19.24 -26.20 54.60
N PRO A 8 -19.97 -27.10 53.89
CA PRO A 8 -19.80 -28.53 54.04
C PRO A 8 -18.56 -29.02 53.27
N GLY A 9 -17.76 -29.87 53.93
CA GLY A 9 -16.58 -30.51 53.39
C GLY A 9 -16.89 -31.60 52.36
N PRO A 10 -15.95 -31.93 51.47
CA PRO A 10 -16.15 -32.94 50.45
C PRO A 10 -15.98 -34.37 51.01
N SER A 11 -16.91 -35.27 50.65
CA SER A 11 -16.82 -36.69 50.85
C SER A 11 -15.75 -37.36 49.95
N PRO A 12 -15.03 -38.38 50.42
CA PRO A 12 -14.14 -39.16 49.61
C PRO A 12 -14.91 -40.32 48.94
N ALA A 13 -14.91 -40.37 47.63
CA ALA A 13 -15.37 -41.57 46.90
C ALA A 13 -14.36 -41.96 45.84
N GLY A 14 -13.83 -43.15 46.01
CA GLY A 14 -13.71 -44.27 45.12
C GLY A 14 -12.94 -44.08 43.80
N GLY A 15 -11.88 -44.86 43.72
CA GLY A 15 -10.99 -44.97 42.59
C GLY A 15 -11.63 -45.34 41.26
N GLU A 16 -10.84 -45.08 40.22
CA GLU A 16 -10.67 -46.03 39.09
C GLU A 16 -9.50 -45.53 38.24
N GLY A 17 -8.48 -46.41 38.15
CA GLY A 17 -7.38 -46.24 37.21
C GLY A 17 -7.84 -46.39 35.78
N GLY A 18 -7.27 -45.63 34.91
CA GLY A 18 -7.44 -45.83 33.49
C GLY A 18 -7.76 -44.55 32.72
N ARG A 19 -6.73 -43.97 32.18
CA ARG A 19 -6.62 -43.12 30.98
C ARG A 19 -5.63 -41.96 31.14
N LEU A 20 -4.37 -42.31 31.36
CA LEU A 20 -3.24 -41.35 31.31
C LEU A 20 -2.56 -41.27 29.97
N HIS A 21 -3.16 -41.77 28.88
CA HIS A 21 -2.51 -41.76 27.56
C HIS A 21 -3.07 -40.75 26.50
N GLY A 22 -4.03 -39.87 26.89
CA GLY A 22 -4.66 -38.96 25.95
C GLY A 22 -4.25 -37.48 26.02
N ARG A 23 -3.54 -37.05 27.06
CA ARG A 23 -3.32 -35.61 27.33
C ARG A 23 -2.02 -34.97 26.82
N LEU A 24 -1.06 -35.73 26.33
CA LEU A 24 0.23 -35.18 25.85
C LEU A 24 0.28 -34.71 24.40
N ARG A 25 -0.76 -34.94 23.60
CA ARG A 25 -0.75 -34.60 22.16
C ARG A 25 -1.28 -33.19 21.82
N PHE A 26 -1.83 -32.42 22.73
CA PHE A 26 -2.49 -31.16 22.42
C PHE A 26 -1.72 -29.88 22.80
N ALA A 27 -0.68 -29.97 23.63
CA ALA A 27 0.04 -28.79 24.11
C ALA A 27 0.92 -28.08 23.05
N ASN A 28 1.39 -28.80 22.02
CA ASN A 28 2.34 -28.28 21.04
C ASN A 28 1.70 -27.72 19.75
N ARG A 29 0.38 -27.83 19.58
CA ARG A 29 -0.30 -27.38 18.34
C ARG A 29 -0.20 -25.87 18.07
N PRO A 30 -0.32 -24.96 19.07
CA PRO A 30 -0.25 -23.53 18.78
C PRO A 30 1.14 -23.08 18.33
N TYR A 31 2.20 -23.68 18.89
CA TYR A 31 3.57 -23.35 18.49
C TYR A 31 3.92 -23.87 17.11
N LEU A 32 3.46 -25.07 16.76
CA LEU A 32 3.64 -25.62 15.41
C LEU A 32 2.95 -24.75 14.37
N LEU A 33 1.70 -24.33 14.62
CA LEU A 33 0.96 -23.44 13.73
C LEU A 33 1.66 -22.12 13.53
N LEU A 34 2.14 -21.50 14.63
CA LEU A 34 2.90 -20.25 14.56
C LEU A 34 4.20 -20.44 13.75
N LEU A 35 4.93 -21.54 14.00
CA LEU A 35 6.14 -21.87 13.23
C LEU A 35 5.81 -22.01 11.73
N LEU A 36 4.73 -22.70 11.36
CA LEU A 36 4.32 -22.84 9.96
C LEU A 36 3.97 -21.48 9.32
N LEU A 37 3.28 -20.60 10.04
CA LEU A 37 3.00 -19.24 9.56
C LEU A 37 4.29 -18.42 9.37
N LEU A 38 5.24 -18.53 10.28
CA LEU A 38 6.54 -17.86 10.18
C LEU A 38 7.37 -18.40 9.02
N LEU A 39 7.39 -19.72 8.81
CA LEU A 39 8.06 -20.33 7.67
C LEU A 39 7.43 -19.90 6.35
N LEU A 40 6.10 -19.84 6.27
CA LEU A 40 5.41 -19.32 5.11
C LEU A 40 5.68 -17.85 4.86
N GLN A 41 5.72 -17.04 5.93
CA GLN A 41 6.11 -15.62 5.84
C GLN A 41 7.55 -15.48 5.33
N LEU A 42 8.47 -16.31 5.78
CA LEU A 42 9.86 -16.34 5.30
C LEU A 42 9.91 -16.74 3.82
N ALA A 43 9.19 -17.78 3.41
CA ALA A 43 9.10 -18.17 2.01
C ALA A 43 8.53 -17.05 1.13
N TRP A 44 7.50 -16.33 1.61
CA TRP A 44 6.94 -15.17 0.95
C TRP A 44 7.98 -14.02 0.83
N LEU A 45 8.77 -13.76 1.88
CA LEU A 45 9.87 -12.78 1.83
C LEU A 45 10.95 -13.19 0.82
N CYS A 46 11.36 -14.47 0.81
CA CYS A 46 12.32 -14.99 -0.17
C CYS A 46 11.80 -14.85 -1.62
N TRP A 47 10.51 -15.10 -1.83
CA TRP A 47 9.88 -14.88 -3.13
C TRP A 47 9.94 -13.42 -3.56
N LEU A 48 9.67 -12.46 -2.67
CA LEU A 48 9.78 -11.03 -2.99
C LEU A 48 11.21 -10.59 -3.28
N GLN A 49 12.20 -11.17 -2.60
CA GLN A 49 13.61 -10.88 -2.86
C GLN A 49 14.11 -11.35 -4.24
N ALA A 50 13.38 -12.27 -4.89
CA ALA A 50 13.70 -12.70 -6.24
C ALA A 50 13.34 -11.66 -7.32
N PHE A 51 12.52 -10.65 -6.99
CA PHE A 51 12.19 -9.57 -7.92
C PHE A 51 13.37 -8.61 -8.09
N PRO A 52 13.63 -8.13 -9.33
CA PRO A 52 14.68 -7.15 -9.57
C PRO A 52 14.47 -5.88 -8.75
N VAL A 53 15.54 -5.36 -8.17
CA VAL A 53 15.55 -4.05 -7.53
C VAL A 53 15.32 -3.00 -8.61
N ALA A 54 14.21 -2.29 -8.52
CA ALA A 54 13.88 -1.21 -9.44
C ALA A 54 12.81 -0.30 -8.83
N LEU A 55 13.01 0.99 -8.93
CA LEU A 55 12.03 1.99 -8.57
C LEU A 55 10.97 2.10 -9.69
N ASP A 56 9.72 2.39 -9.34
CA ASP A 56 8.59 2.44 -10.26
C ASP A 56 7.81 3.77 -10.21
N SER A 57 8.26 4.72 -9.39
CA SER A 57 7.61 6.01 -9.20
C SER A 57 8.59 7.12 -8.83
N ASP A 58 8.22 8.36 -9.14
CA ASP A 58 8.98 9.55 -8.77
C ASP A 58 9.09 9.69 -7.24
N ASP A 59 8.05 9.30 -6.49
CA ASP A 59 8.10 9.30 -5.02
C ASP A 59 9.19 8.38 -4.48
N ALA A 60 9.30 7.16 -5.03
CA ALA A 60 10.32 6.20 -4.61
C ALA A 60 11.74 6.68 -4.96
N LEU A 61 11.90 7.31 -6.12
CA LEU A 61 13.16 7.97 -6.51
C LEU A 61 13.52 9.11 -5.54
N ASN A 62 12.56 9.96 -5.22
CA ASN A 62 12.74 11.06 -4.29
C ASN A 62 13.17 10.56 -2.90
N PHE A 63 12.62 9.42 -2.45
CA PHE A 63 13.07 8.78 -1.20
C PHE A 63 14.49 8.22 -1.32
N ALA A 64 14.84 7.60 -2.45
CA ALA A 64 16.21 7.11 -2.66
C ALA A 64 17.23 8.26 -2.63
N HIS A 65 16.93 9.41 -3.25
CA HIS A 65 17.75 10.61 -3.15
C HIS A 65 17.85 11.10 -1.70
N GLY A 66 16.75 11.07 -0.93
CA GLY A 66 16.72 11.46 0.49
C GLY A 66 17.60 10.58 1.39
N VAL A 67 17.91 9.33 0.98
CA VAL A 67 18.85 8.47 1.69
C VAL A 67 20.25 9.06 1.63
N THR A 68 20.69 9.53 0.48
CA THR A 68 22.03 10.13 0.29
C THR A 68 22.05 11.56 0.79
N ARG A 69 21.14 12.39 0.33
CA ARG A 69 21.04 13.79 0.68
C ARG A 69 19.59 14.18 0.95
N PHE A 70 19.27 14.44 2.21
CA PHE A 70 17.93 14.89 2.58
C PHE A 70 17.82 16.40 2.35
N SER A 71 16.84 16.81 1.54
CA SER A 71 16.37 18.18 1.43
C SER A 71 14.98 18.23 0.79
N VAL A 72 14.01 18.80 1.48
CA VAL A 72 12.66 19.00 0.95
C VAL A 72 12.66 20.02 -0.19
N LEU A 73 13.59 20.98 -0.17
CA LEU A 73 13.76 21.98 -1.22
C LEU A 73 14.20 21.39 -2.55
N GLU A 74 14.95 20.28 -2.50
CA GLU A 74 15.46 19.55 -3.68
C GLU A 74 14.55 18.38 -4.08
N PHE A 75 13.38 18.24 -3.45
CA PHE A 75 12.52 17.04 -3.62
C PHE A 75 13.22 15.73 -3.25
N SER A 76 14.08 15.75 -2.26
CA SER A 76 14.86 14.61 -1.75
C SER A 76 14.57 14.32 -0.26
N PRO A 77 13.38 13.88 0.07
CA PRO A 77 12.13 13.75 -0.68
C PRO A 77 11.30 15.04 -0.72
N HIS A 78 10.18 15.02 -1.45
CA HIS A 78 9.21 16.12 -1.46
C HIS A 78 8.60 16.39 -0.07
N PHE A 79 8.00 17.57 0.13
CA PHE A 79 7.29 17.90 1.37
C PHE A 79 6.22 16.82 1.69
N PRO A 80 6.05 16.38 2.94
CA PRO A 80 6.65 16.92 4.18
C PRO A 80 7.96 16.24 4.64
N GLY A 81 8.69 15.52 3.79
CA GLY A 81 10.02 15.01 4.07
C GLY A 81 10.10 13.61 4.63
N TYR A 82 9.04 13.06 5.25
CA TYR A 82 8.95 11.66 5.74
C TYR A 82 10.14 11.22 6.62
N PRO A 83 10.52 11.99 7.65
CA PRO A 83 11.81 11.84 8.34
C PRO A 83 12.06 10.45 8.89
N ALA A 84 11.07 9.80 9.51
CA ALA A 84 11.25 8.45 10.06
C ALA A 84 11.46 7.40 8.95
N PHE A 85 10.87 7.57 7.77
CA PHE A 85 11.10 6.66 6.65
C PHE A 85 12.51 6.81 6.09
N ILE A 86 13.00 8.04 5.92
CA ILE A 86 14.38 8.30 5.50
C ILE A 86 15.38 7.76 6.52
N TRP A 87 15.13 7.92 7.83
CA TRP A 87 15.95 7.31 8.86
C TRP A 87 16.00 5.79 8.75
N LEU A 88 14.84 5.14 8.58
CA LEU A 88 14.77 3.70 8.40
C LEU A 88 15.56 3.27 7.14
N ALA A 89 15.36 3.95 6.02
CA ALA A 89 16.06 3.65 4.78
C ALA A 89 17.58 3.88 4.90
N ARG A 90 18.03 4.94 5.59
CA ARG A 90 19.47 5.17 5.89
C ARG A 90 20.08 4.06 6.73
N LEU A 91 19.37 3.58 7.76
CA LEU A 91 19.81 2.43 8.55
C LEU A 91 19.96 1.17 7.69
N VAL A 92 18.99 0.92 6.80
CA VAL A 92 19.09 -0.20 5.84
C VAL A 92 20.25 0.02 4.88
N ASN A 93 20.48 1.26 4.42
CA ASN A 93 21.56 1.58 3.48
C ASN A 93 22.96 1.31 4.05
N LEU A 94 23.14 1.34 5.38
CA LEU A 94 24.41 0.92 6.01
C LEU A 94 24.75 -0.55 5.73
N LEU A 95 23.74 -1.37 5.38
CA LEU A 95 23.92 -2.81 5.11
C LEU A 95 23.97 -3.13 3.62
N VAL A 96 23.31 -2.33 2.77
CA VAL A 96 23.12 -2.68 1.35
C VAL A 96 23.90 -1.78 0.39
N ASP A 97 24.32 -0.59 0.85
CA ASP A 97 25.07 0.43 0.11
C ASP A 97 24.47 0.75 -1.28
N ASP A 98 23.15 0.78 -1.36
CA ASP A 98 22.35 1.06 -2.55
C ASP A 98 21.04 1.76 -2.13
N PRO A 99 20.89 3.06 -2.37
CA PRO A 99 19.72 3.83 -1.93
C PRO A 99 18.39 3.31 -2.48
N ALA A 100 18.36 2.82 -3.73
CA ALA A 100 17.14 2.26 -4.32
C ALA A 100 16.73 0.96 -3.62
N ARG A 101 17.68 0.09 -3.34
CA ARG A 101 17.49 -1.13 -2.56
C ARG A 101 17.11 -0.82 -1.12
N ALA A 102 17.73 0.20 -0.53
CA ALA A 102 17.48 0.60 0.86
C ALA A 102 16.03 1.04 1.07
N VAL A 103 15.46 1.85 0.18
CA VAL A 103 14.04 2.26 0.28
C VAL A 103 13.09 1.09 0.03
N GLN A 104 13.41 0.17 -0.89
CA GLN A 104 12.63 -1.05 -1.08
C GLN A 104 12.65 -1.95 0.16
N TRP A 105 13.81 -2.17 0.76
CA TRP A 105 13.92 -2.98 1.98
C TRP A 105 13.25 -2.32 3.18
N ALA A 106 13.31 -0.99 3.30
CA ALA A 106 12.56 -0.26 4.32
C ALA A 106 11.05 -0.48 4.17
N SER A 107 10.53 -0.42 2.93
CA SER A 107 9.12 -0.73 2.63
C SER A 107 8.79 -2.20 2.92
N LEU A 108 9.67 -3.12 2.55
CA LEU A 108 9.52 -4.56 2.79
C LEU A 108 9.46 -4.88 4.29
N LEU A 109 10.38 -4.33 5.09
CA LEU A 109 10.41 -4.50 6.55
C LEU A 109 9.10 -4.05 7.22
N GLY A 110 8.54 -2.92 6.79
CA GLY A 110 7.24 -2.47 7.29
C GLY A 110 6.10 -3.35 6.80
N SER A 111 6.09 -3.69 5.52
CA SER A 111 5.01 -4.47 4.91
C SER A 111 4.95 -5.90 5.42
N CYS A 112 6.07 -6.52 5.77
CA CYS A 112 6.07 -7.86 6.35
C CYS A 112 5.38 -7.93 7.72
N LEU A 113 5.24 -6.81 8.42
CA LEU A 113 4.53 -6.72 9.70
C LEU A 113 3.01 -6.60 9.53
N LEU A 114 2.50 -6.32 8.32
CA LEU A 114 1.06 -6.09 8.11
C LEU A 114 0.23 -7.34 8.41
N ALA A 115 0.65 -8.50 7.93
CA ALA A 115 -0.08 -9.76 8.16
C ALA A 115 -0.13 -10.15 9.64
N PRO A 116 0.99 -10.25 10.38
CA PRO A 116 0.94 -10.58 11.80
C PRO A 116 0.20 -9.55 12.64
N LEU A 117 0.39 -8.24 12.40
CA LEU A 117 -0.27 -7.20 13.19
C LEU A 117 -1.79 -7.17 12.94
N THR A 118 -2.24 -7.33 11.70
CA THR A 118 -3.66 -7.41 11.36
C THR A 118 -4.31 -8.63 12.01
N ALA A 119 -3.66 -9.79 11.91
CA ALA A 119 -4.15 -11.03 12.51
C ALA A 119 -4.21 -10.95 14.04
N LEU A 120 -3.18 -10.41 14.68
CA LEU A 120 -3.15 -10.21 16.13
C LEU A 120 -4.22 -9.21 16.58
N LEU A 121 -4.45 -8.14 15.83
CA LEU A 121 -5.51 -7.18 16.12
C LEU A 121 -6.89 -7.84 16.02
N ALA A 122 -7.15 -8.65 14.98
CA ALA A 122 -8.38 -9.42 14.85
C ALA A 122 -8.59 -10.39 16.02
N VAL A 123 -7.56 -11.16 16.38
CA VAL A 123 -7.60 -12.07 17.54
C VAL A 123 -7.93 -11.31 18.82
N ARG A 124 -7.34 -10.15 19.03
CA ARG A 124 -7.54 -9.33 20.26
C ARG A 124 -8.92 -8.70 20.30
N LEU A 125 -9.41 -8.16 19.20
CA LEU A 125 -10.74 -7.54 19.16
C LEU A 125 -11.86 -8.56 19.33
N TRP A 126 -11.73 -9.72 18.69
CA TRP A 126 -12.76 -10.76 18.71
C TRP A 126 -12.55 -11.82 19.80
N GLN A 127 -11.44 -11.76 20.56
CA GLN A 127 -11.09 -12.76 21.59
C GLN A 127 -11.12 -14.21 21.02
N ARG A 128 -10.63 -14.39 19.77
CA ARG A 128 -10.70 -15.65 19.04
C ARG A 128 -9.33 -16.01 18.44
N PRO A 129 -8.53 -16.86 19.13
CA PRO A 129 -7.21 -17.30 18.64
C PRO A 129 -7.24 -18.00 17.28
N GLY A 130 -8.33 -18.70 16.93
CA GLY A 130 -8.50 -19.36 15.63
C GLY A 130 -8.53 -18.42 14.42
N LEU A 131 -8.69 -17.11 14.63
CA LEU A 131 -8.62 -16.13 13.56
C LEU A 131 -7.18 -15.81 13.12
N LEU A 132 -6.15 -16.20 13.89
CA LEU A 132 -4.76 -15.87 13.57
C LEU A 132 -4.36 -16.39 12.17
N PRO A 133 -4.51 -17.68 11.85
CA PRO A 133 -4.06 -18.20 10.55
C PRO A 133 -4.83 -17.63 9.36
N PRO A 134 -6.18 -17.65 9.34
CA PRO A 134 -6.91 -17.19 8.15
C PRO A 134 -6.71 -15.71 7.86
N VAL A 135 -6.62 -14.86 8.90
CA VAL A 135 -6.37 -13.43 8.70
C VAL A 135 -4.93 -13.19 8.22
N TRP A 136 -3.93 -13.87 8.79
CA TRP A 136 -2.54 -13.78 8.34
C TRP A 136 -2.40 -14.15 6.88
N LEU A 137 -2.94 -15.31 6.48
CA LEU A 137 -2.89 -15.80 5.11
C LEU A 137 -3.62 -14.88 4.14
N LEU A 138 -4.80 -14.38 4.53
CA LEU A 138 -5.55 -13.44 3.70
C LEU A 138 -4.78 -12.17 3.42
N VAL A 139 -4.11 -11.58 4.44
CA VAL A 139 -3.31 -10.36 4.24
C VAL A 139 -2.09 -10.63 3.35
N LEU A 140 -1.41 -11.78 3.49
CA LEU A 140 -0.33 -12.15 2.56
C LEU A 140 -0.83 -12.35 1.13
N ALA A 141 -2.04 -12.88 0.96
CA ALA A 141 -2.66 -13.12 -0.34
C ALA A 141 -3.21 -11.86 -1.02
N LEU A 142 -3.32 -10.72 -0.29
CA LEU A 142 -3.75 -9.48 -0.92
C LEU A 142 -2.72 -9.00 -1.95
N PRO A 143 -3.10 -8.69 -3.20
CA PRO A 143 -2.17 -8.09 -4.17
C PRO A 143 -1.54 -6.78 -3.72
N LEU A 144 -2.19 -6.04 -2.80
CA LEU A 144 -1.65 -4.83 -2.17
C LEU A 144 -0.41 -5.10 -1.32
N THR A 145 -0.32 -6.23 -0.64
CA THR A 145 0.78 -6.51 0.29
C THR A 145 2.14 -6.60 -0.40
N PRO A 146 2.33 -7.40 -1.46
CA PRO A 146 3.58 -7.41 -2.23
C PRO A 146 3.82 -6.08 -2.97
N THR A 147 2.78 -5.40 -3.44
CA THR A 147 2.89 -4.06 -4.04
C THR A 147 3.48 -3.05 -3.05
N LEU A 148 2.95 -2.98 -1.83
CA LEU A 148 3.49 -2.12 -0.77
C LEU A 148 4.92 -2.50 -0.41
N ALA A 149 5.21 -3.81 -0.35
CA ALA A 149 6.51 -4.33 0.03
C ALA A 149 7.65 -3.93 -0.93
N LEU A 150 7.37 -3.91 -2.24
CA LEU A 150 8.37 -3.58 -3.27
C LEU A 150 8.25 -2.14 -3.82
N SER A 151 7.40 -1.31 -3.23
CA SER A 151 7.13 0.05 -3.73
C SER A 151 8.29 1.05 -3.52
N GLY A 152 9.16 0.82 -2.53
CA GLY A 152 10.12 1.83 -2.08
C GLY A 152 9.47 3.02 -1.36
N LEU A 153 8.24 2.86 -0.86
CA LEU A 153 7.44 3.93 -0.25
C LEU A 153 7.20 3.72 1.25
N SER A 154 6.82 4.78 1.94
CA SER A 154 6.58 4.78 3.38
C SER A 154 5.27 4.14 3.83
N ASP A 155 4.40 3.72 2.89
CA ASP A 155 3.06 3.20 3.19
C ASP A 155 3.09 1.96 4.09
N GLY A 156 3.89 0.96 3.75
CA GLY A 156 4.01 -0.28 4.53
C GLY A 156 4.44 -0.04 5.99
N PRO A 157 5.58 0.63 6.24
CA PRO A 157 6.00 0.99 7.59
C PRO A 157 4.99 1.84 8.37
N ALA A 158 4.33 2.79 7.71
CA ALA A 158 3.32 3.63 8.36
C ALA A 158 2.09 2.83 8.77
N LEU A 159 1.60 1.93 7.91
CA LEU A 159 0.49 1.03 8.24
C LEU A 159 0.85 0.06 9.36
N ALA A 160 2.08 -0.44 9.39
CA ALA A 160 2.56 -1.28 10.49
C ALA A 160 2.58 -0.52 11.82
N ALA A 161 3.05 0.73 11.82
CA ALA A 161 3.01 1.60 12.99
C ALA A 161 1.57 1.89 13.44
N TRP A 162 0.65 2.14 12.52
CA TRP A 162 -0.77 2.33 12.81
C TRP A 162 -1.40 1.09 13.47
N LEU A 163 -1.24 -0.09 12.86
CA LEU A 163 -1.75 -1.35 13.42
C LEU A 163 -1.09 -1.66 14.77
N GLY A 164 0.21 -1.37 14.89
CA GLY A 164 0.95 -1.48 16.14
C GLY A 164 0.39 -0.57 17.24
N ALA A 165 0.01 0.69 16.92
CA ALA A 165 -0.62 1.60 17.87
C ALA A 165 -1.98 1.08 18.36
N LEU A 166 -2.83 0.61 17.42
CA LEU A 166 -4.13 0.03 17.75
C LEU A 166 -3.98 -1.22 18.63
N LEU A 167 -3.05 -2.12 18.28
CA LEU A 167 -2.77 -3.33 19.06
C LEU A 167 -2.20 -3.02 20.44
N ALA A 168 -1.29 -2.06 20.54
CA ALA A 168 -0.72 -1.63 21.82
C ALA A 168 -1.78 -1.04 22.77
N LEU A 169 -2.74 -0.25 22.23
CA LEU A 169 -3.89 0.26 22.99
C LEU A 169 -4.76 -0.89 23.51
N GLN A 170 -5.05 -1.90 22.68
CA GLN A 170 -5.81 -3.10 23.09
C GLN A 170 -5.08 -3.90 24.18
N GLN A 171 -3.75 -3.81 24.24
CA GLN A 171 -2.91 -4.45 25.26
C GLN A 171 -2.63 -3.54 26.47
N ARG A 172 -3.18 -2.33 26.52
CA ARG A 172 -2.90 -1.30 27.55
C ARG A 172 -1.42 -0.89 27.64
N ARG A 173 -0.65 -1.07 26.56
CA ARG A 173 0.75 -0.64 26.45
C ARG A 173 0.81 0.81 25.97
N ILE A 174 0.42 1.74 26.84
CA ILE A 174 0.11 3.13 26.47
C ILE A 174 1.31 3.88 25.88
N ALA A 175 2.51 3.74 26.47
CA ALA A 175 3.71 4.38 25.93
C ALA A 175 4.10 3.85 24.54
N LEU A 176 3.98 2.52 24.33
CA LEU A 176 4.21 1.91 23.02
C LEU A 176 3.20 2.39 21.98
N ALA A 177 1.93 2.54 22.38
CA ALA A 177 0.91 3.09 21.49
C ALA A 177 1.23 4.52 21.05
N GLY A 178 1.69 5.37 21.99
CA GLY A 178 2.16 6.72 21.71
C GLY A 178 3.36 6.72 20.77
N LEU A 179 4.35 5.85 21.00
CA LEU A 179 5.52 5.71 20.12
C LEU A 179 5.11 5.32 18.70
N MET A 180 4.28 4.28 18.56
CA MET A 180 3.80 3.83 17.25
C MET A 180 2.97 4.91 16.54
N LEU A 181 2.19 5.70 17.26
CA LEU A 181 1.44 6.80 16.70
C LEU A 181 2.35 7.96 16.24
N GLY A 182 3.36 8.30 17.03
CA GLY A 182 4.39 9.27 16.62
C GLY A 182 5.13 8.80 15.35
N LEU A 183 5.52 7.52 15.31
CA LEU A 183 6.16 6.91 14.14
C LEU A 183 5.24 6.90 12.91
N LEU A 184 3.95 6.59 13.05
CA LEU A 184 2.98 6.70 11.96
C LEU A 184 3.06 8.07 11.29
N LEU A 185 2.97 9.14 12.09
CA LEU A 185 2.96 10.52 11.59
C LEU A 185 4.31 10.96 11.02
N ALA A 186 5.43 10.46 11.57
CA ALA A 186 6.77 10.75 11.07
C ALA A 186 7.14 9.92 9.81
N LEU A 187 6.57 8.70 9.67
CA LEU A 187 6.70 7.85 8.49
C LEU A 187 5.85 8.37 7.32
N ARG A 188 4.61 8.80 7.60
CA ARG A 188 3.68 9.26 6.56
C ARG A 188 2.68 10.28 7.13
N PRO A 189 3.03 11.57 7.17
CA PRO A 189 2.18 12.61 7.73
C PRO A 189 0.79 12.70 7.10
N SER A 190 0.65 12.37 5.81
CA SER A 190 -0.65 12.34 5.12
C SER A 190 -1.63 11.29 5.68
N TYR A 191 -1.15 10.35 6.52
CA TYR A 191 -1.98 9.37 7.21
C TYR A 191 -2.52 9.87 8.56
N PHE A 192 -2.55 11.20 8.79
CA PHE A 192 -3.07 11.80 10.02
C PHE A 192 -4.50 11.33 10.37
N VAL A 193 -5.35 11.02 9.36
CA VAL A 193 -6.70 10.50 9.59
C VAL A 193 -6.67 9.14 10.28
N LEU A 194 -5.65 8.31 10.02
CA LEU A 194 -5.45 7.03 10.70
C LEU A 194 -5.08 7.24 12.18
N ALA A 195 -4.55 8.40 12.53
CA ALA A 195 -4.17 8.72 13.88
C ALA A 195 -5.37 9.07 14.78
N LEU A 196 -6.52 9.46 14.23
CA LEU A 196 -7.66 10.02 14.99
C LEU A 196 -8.18 9.07 16.07
N LEU A 197 -8.47 7.81 15.73
CA LEU A 197 -8.97 6.85 16.71
C LEU A 197 -7.93 6.48 17.76
N PRO A 198 -6.68 6.07 17.41
CA PRO A 198 -5.67 5.79 18.42
C PRO A 198 -5.33 7.00 19.29
N LEU A 199 -5.34 8.21 18.74
CA LEU A 199 -5.15 9.45 19.52
C LEU A 199 -6.27 9.63 20.56
N TRP A 200 -7.53 9.53 20.10
CA TRP A 200 -8.69 9.64 21.00
C TRP A 200 -8.67 8.58 22.10
N LEU A 201 -8.44 7.31 21.75
CA LEU A 201 -8.36 6.20 22.71
C LEU A 201 -7.21 6.38 23.70
N GLY A 202 -6.05 6.84 23.26
CA GLY A 202 -4.89 7.08 24.11
C GLY A 202 -5.11 8.24 25.10
N LEU A 203 -5.71 9.36 24.62
CA LEU A 203 -6.02 10.51 25.46
C LEU A 203 -7.17 10.23 26.46
N ALA A 204 -8.07 9.30 26.15
CA ALA A 204 -9.13 8.87 27.03
C ALA A 204 -8.60 8.05 28.25
N GLN A 205 -7.33 7.55 28.21
CA GLN A 205 -6.72 6.81 29.33
C GLN A 205 -6.34 7.76 30.48
N GLN A 206 -7.25 7.98 31.41
CA GLN A 206 -6.98 8.83 32.59
C GLN A 206 -5.79 8.29 33.38
N GLY A 207 -4.92 9.20 33.85
CA GLY A 207 -3.70 8.85 34.60
C GLY A 207 -2.52 8.33 33.75
N ALA A 208 -2.72 8.04 32.48
CA ALA A 208 -1.65 7.58 31.57
C ALA A 208 -1.40 8.50 30.36
N ARG A 209 -2.07 9.65 30.28
CA ARG A 209 -1.97 10.60 29.16
C ARG A 209 -0.54 11.05 28.89
N PHE A 210 0.21 11.36 29.93
CA PHE A 210 1.62 11.76 29.79
C PHE A 210 2.46 10.65 29.14
N ARG A 211 2.28 9.40 29.59
CA ARG A 211 2.98 8.23 29.01
C ARG A 211 2.60 8.00 27.55
N PHE A 212 1.44 8.45 27.12
CA PHE A 212 1.01 8.38 25.73
C PHE A 212 1.57 9.53 24.88
N VAL A 213 1.47 10.76 25.38
CA VAL A 213 1.82 11.96 24.62
C VAL A 213 3.34 12.14 24.52
N LEU A 214 4.09 11.81 25.57
CA LEU A 214 5.56 11.99 25.60
C LEU A 214 6.27 11.31 24.42
N PRO A 215 6.04 10.03 24.10
CA PRO A 215 6.68 9.41 22.94
C PRO A 215 6.27 10.07 21.61
N ILE A 216 5.01 10.50 21.45
CA ILE A 216 4.56 11.24 20.25
C ILE A 216 5.35 12.55 20.12
N ALA A 217 5.47 13.30 21.22
CA ALA A 217 6.19 14.57 21.24
C ALA A 217 7.69 14.38 20.95
N LEU A 218 8.32 13.34 21.50
CA LEU A 218 9.72 13.03 21.24
C LEU A 218 9.97 12.68 19.78
N VAL A 219 9.15 11.82 19.18
CA VAL A 219 9.26 11.51 17.74
C VAL A 219 9.01 12.75 16.89
N GLY A 220 7.99 13.54 17.23
CA GLY A 220 7.69 14.80 16.51
C GLY A 220 8.84 15.81 16.59
N LEU A 221 9.39 16.02 17.79
CA LEU A 221 10.53 16.93 17.98
C LEU A 221 11.78 16.44 17.25
N THR A 222 12.11 15.16 17.34
CA THR A 222 13.26 14.56 16.64
C THR A 222 13.10 14.70 15.12
N SER A 223 11.89 14.47 14.60
CA SER A 223 11.56 14.66 13.19
C SER A 223 11.71 16.12 12.75
N LEU A 224 11.21 17.04 13.55
CA LEU A 224 11.31 18.49 13.27
C LEU A 224 12.76 18.95 13.30
N LEU A 225 13.55 18.52 14.30
CA LEU A 225 14.98 18.86 14.40
C LEU A 225 15.75 18.33 13.19
N PHE A 226 15.47 17.09 12.75
CA PHE A 226 16.09 16.52 11.57
C PHE A 226 15.82 17.33 10.31
N VAL A 227 14.55 17.68 10.07
CA VAL A 227 14.16 18.47 8.89
C VAL A 227 14.73 19.89 8.97
N TRP A 228 14.67 20.50 10.16
CA TRP A 228 15.21 21.84 10.33
C TRP A 228 16.73 21.91 10.22
N GLN A 229 17.44 20.89 10.66
CA GLN A 229 18.89 20.79 10.47
C GLN A 229 19.28 20.74 8.98
N ALA A 230 18.43 20.13 8.14
CA ALA A 230 18.68 20.04 6.70
C ALA A 230 18.33 21.34 5.94
N ASP A 231 17.13 21.88 6.15
CA ASP A 231 16.55 22.95 5.33
C ASP A 231 16.26 24.25 6.10
N GLY A 232 16.46 24.27 7.42
CA GLY A 232 16.22 25.44 8.26
C GLY A 232 14.78 25.97 8.16
N TRP A 233 14.63 27.27 8.18
CA TRP A 233 13.33 27.94 8.05
C TRP A 233 12.72 27.82 6.64
N ALA A 234 13.52 27.53 5.63
CA ALA A 234 13.06 27.35 4.26
C ALA A 234 12.11 26.14 4.13
N TYR A 235 12.21 25.16 5.02
CA TYR A 235 11.24 24.05 5.12
C TYR A 235 9.79 24.54 5.24
N PHE A 236 9.52 25.53 6.08
CA PHE A 236 8.15 26.02 6.31
C PHE A 236 7.61 26.80 5.11
N SER A 237 8.47 27.62 4.45
CA SER A 237 8.08 28.34 3.24
C SER A 237 7.83 27.39 2.07
N GLU A 238 8.67 26.35 1.91
CA GLU A 238 8.46 25.29 0.91
C GLU A 238 7.22 24.47 1.20
N GLY A 239 6.97 24.16 2.48
CA GLY A 239 5.75 23.46 2.90
C GLY A 239 4.49 24.20 2.50
N ARG A 240 4.46 25.54 2.66
CA ARG A 240 3.35 26.36 2.19
C ARG A 240 3.26 26.34 0.67
N ARG A 241 4.34 26.58 -0.04
CA ARG A 241 4.40 26.59 -1.51
C ARG A 241 3.94 25.24 -2.09
N PHE A 242 4.45 24.12 -1.53
CA PHE A 242 4.07 22.77 -1.96
C PHE A 242 2.59 22.50 -1.73
N THR A 243 2.05 22.88 -0.56
CA THR A 243 0.64 22.67 -0.22
C THR A 243 -0.26 23.49 -1.14
N ASP A 244 0.02 24.78 -1.33
CA ASP A 244 -0.73 25.65 -2.21
C ASP A 244 -0.66 25.16 -3.67
N GLY A 245 0.53 24.77 -4.14
CA GLY A 245 0.76 24.21 -5.47
C GLY A 245 0.05 22.86 -5.66
N HIS A 246 0.10 21.99 -4.66
CA HIS A 246 -0.58 20.71 -4.70
C HIS A 246 -2.10 20.88 -4.81
N PHE A 247 -2.69 21.78 -4.02
CA PHE A 247 -4.13 22.07 -4.11
C PHE A 247 -4.51 22.80 -5.40
N THR A 248 -3.63 23.59 -5.97
CA THR A 248 -3.88 24.31 -7.24
C THR A 248 -3.75 23.40 -8.44
N LEU A 249 -2.73 22.53 -8.49
CA LEU A 249 -2.44 21.67 -9.64
C LEU A 249 -3.26 20.37 -9.63
N TRP A 250 -3.43 19.80 -8.45
CA TRP A 250 -4.09 18.49 -8.28
C TRP A 250 -5.49 18.62 -7.72
N GLY A 251 -5.84 19.85 -7.32
CA GLY A 251 -7.04 20.13 -6.56
C GLY A 251 -6.94 19.46 -5.18
N ASN A 252 -7.98 19.50 -4.43
CA ASN A 252 -8.26 18.40 -3.55
C ASN A 252 -8.25 17.19 -4.49
N THR A 253 -7.22 16.31 -4.44
CA THR A 253 -6.95 15.19 -5.40
C THR A 253 -8.16 14.47 -5.90
N ALA A 254 -9.15 14.86 -5.41
CA ALA A 254 -10.50 14.59 -5.46
C ALA A 254 -11.33 15.36 -6.47
N ALA A 255 -11.06 16.58 -6.76
CA ALA A 255 -11.94 17.43 -7.56
C ALA A 255 -11.54 17.52 -9.03
N ALA A 256 -10.33 17.14 -9.36
CA ALA A 256 -9.74 17.56 -10.63
C ALA A 256 -10.37 16.94 -11.89
N HIS A 257 -11.03 15.78 -11.83
CA HIS A 257 -11.33 15.03 -13.05
C HIS A 257 -12.67 14.25 -13.03
N GLY A 258 -13.78 14.89 -12.70
CA GLY A 258 -15.09 14.29 -12.92
C GLY A 258 -15.55 13.31 -11.83
N ASP A 259 -16.38 12.35 -12.21
CA ASP A 259 -16.98 11.39 -11.28
C ASP A 259 -15.93 10.47 -10.62
N ARG A 260 -15.69 10.71 -9.34
CA ARG A 260 -14.72 9.98 -8.53
C ARG A 260 -15.08 8.55 -8.27
N LEU A 261 -16.34 8.29 -7.96
CA LEU A 261 -16.81 6.93 -7.72
C LEU A 261 -16.58 6.10 -8.97
N LEU A 262 -16.84 6.69 -10.15
CA LEU A 262 -16.55 6.06 -11.43
C LEU A 262 -15.04 5.86 -11.64
N SER A 263 -14.21 6.81 -11.23
CA SER A 263 -12.74 6.66 -11.30
C SER A 263 -12.25 5.53 -10.39
N TRP A 264 -12.76 5.42 -9.14
CA TRP A 264 -12.50 4.27 -8.28
C TRP A 264 -13.01 2.96 -8.88
N ALA A 265 -14.23 2.94 -9.41
CA ALA A 265 -14.80 1.77 -10.05
C ALA A 265 -13.96 1.32 -11.27
N ARG A 266 -13.50 2.24 -12.10
CA ARG A 266 -12.59 1.95 -13.22
C ARG A 266 -11.25 1.41 -12.73
N THR A 267 -10.66 2.04 -11.70
CA THR A 267 -9.40 1.58 -11.11
C THR A 267 -9.53 0.16 -10.55
N PHE A 268 -10.65 -0.15 -9.89
CA PHE A 268 -10.96 -1.51 -9.45
C PHE A 268 -11.11 -2.47 -10.63
N HIS A 269 -11.86 -2.10 -11.64
CA HIS A 269 -12.06 -2.93 -12.83
C HIS A 269 -10.75 -3.20 -13.59
N ASP A 270 -9.93 -2.17 -13.79
CA ASP A 270 -8.76 -2.24 -14.66
C ASP A 270 -7.53 -2.84 -13.98
N GLN A 271 -7.43 -2.76 -12.65
CA GLN A 271 -6.20 -3.05 -11.92
C GLN A 271 -6.32 -4.17 -10.89
N ILE A 272 -7.52 -4.67 -10.60
CA ILE A 272 -7.73 -5.66 -9.53
C ILE A 272 -8.46 -6.89 -10.05
N THR A 273 -8.05 -8.04 -9.55
CA THR A 273 -8.71 -9.32 -9.82
C THR A 273 -10.20 -9.26 -9.47
N PRO A 274 -11.07 -10.04 -10.11
CA PRO A 274 -12.53 -10.05 -9.87
C PRO A 274 -12.96 -10.24 -8.42
N LEU A 275 -12.08 -10.79 -7.58
CA LEU A 275 -12.33 -10.99 -6.13
C LEU A 275 -12.34 -9.69 -5.32
N TRP A 276 -11.64 -8.64 -5.78
CA TRP A 276 -11.58 -7.37 -5.06
C TRP A 276 -12.92 -6.65 -4.98
N PRO A 277 -13.71 -6.50 -6.04
CA PRO A 277 -15.06 -5.93 -5.96
C PRO A 277 -15.95 -6.71 -5.00
N LEU A 278 -15.86 -8.04 -4.96
CA LEU A 278 -16.60 -8.89 -4.04
C LEU A 278 -16.16 -8.66 -2.59
N LEU A 279 -14.85 -8.59 -2.33
CA LEU A 279 -14.32 -8.28 -1.01
C LEU A 279 -14.75 -6.88 -0.57
N MET A 280 -14.63 -5.88 -1.43
CA MET A 280 -15.06 -4.50 -1.11
C MET A 280 -16.57 -4.40 -0.94
N GLY A 281 -17.36 -5.09 -1.74
CA GLY A 281 -18.81 -5.18 -1.56
C GLY A 281 -19.18 -5.81 -0.22
N ALA A 282 -18.52 -6.90 0.16
CA ALA A 282 -18.68 -7.52 1.47
C ALA A 282 -18.28 -6.57 2.61
N LEU A 283 -17.18 -5.82 2.46
CA LEU A 283 -16.73 -4.81 3.42
C LEU A 283 -17.74 -3.67 3.59
N LEU A 284 -18.36 -3.21 2.50
CA LEU A 284 -19.40 -2.17 2.52
C LEU A 284 -20.71 -2.65 3.18
N MET A 285 -21.04 -3.94 3.06
CA MET A 285 -22.24 -4.53 3.68
C MET A 285 -22.10 -4.82 5.18
N LEU A 286 -20.86 -4.80 5.71
CA LEU A 286 -20.57 -5.09 7.11
C LEU A 286 -21.41 -4.31 8.13
N PRO A 287 -21.56 -2.96 8.02
CA PRO A 287 -22.32 -2.20 8.99
C PRO A 287 -23.80 -2.60 9.03
N LEU A 288 -24.33 -3.08 7.89
CA LEU A 288 -25.73 -3.49 7.78
C LEU A 288 -25.97 -4.87 8.40
N TRP A 289 -24.95 -5.71 8.44
CA TRP A 289 -25.06 -7.09 8.91
C TRP A 289 -24.74 -7.28 10.39
N GLN A 290 -24.09 -6.33 11.06
CA GLN A 290 -23.75 -6.38 12.50
C GLN A 290 -24.96 -6.46 13.44
N ARG A 291 -26.19 -6.40 12.95
CA ARG A 291 -27.43 -6.59 13.74
C ARG A 291 -27.72 -8.04 14.12
N SER A 292 -26.85 -9.00 13.82
CA SER A 292 -27.05 -10.43 14.12
C SER A 292 -26.65 -10.80 15.54
N LYS A 293 -27.58 -11.05 16.32
CA LYS A 293 -27.98 -11.96 17.41
C LYS A 293 -27.03 -12.39 18.54
N ASP A 294 -25.73 -12.25 18.49
CA ASP A 294 -24.86 -12.62 19.64
C ASP A 294 -24.35 -11.39 20.38
N HIS A 295 -25.17 -10.88 21.30
CA HIS A 295 -24.90 -9.67 22.11
C HIS A 295 -23.61 -9.73 22.96
N LYS A 296 -22.90 -10.87 23.04
CA LYS A 296 -21.72 -11.01 23.90
C LYS A 296 -20.39 -10.67 23.21
N THR A 297 -20.37 -10.49 21.89
CA THR A 297 -19.18 -10.18 21.11
C THR A 297 -19.37 -9.02 20.13
N ALA A 298 -20.37 -8.15 20.36
CA ALA A 298 -20.58 -6.99 19.52
C ALA A 298 -19.36 -6.04 19.64
N LEU A 299 -18.70 -5.79 18.52
CA LEU A 299 -17.70 -4.70 18.43
C LEU A 299 -18.35 -3.38 18.84
N SER A 300 -17.61 -2.57 19.58
CA SER A 300 -18.03 -1.20 19.83
C SER A 300 -18.36 -0.50 18.50
N PRO A 301 -19.48 0.20 18.39
CA PRO A 301 -19.86 0.98 17.19
C PRO A 301 -18.76 1.92 16.71
N LEU A 302 -17.88 2.34 17.62
CA LEU A 302 -16.73 3.18 17.36
C LEU A 302 -15.80 2.62 16.25
N TRP A 303 -15.56 1.31 16.20
CA TRP A 303 -14.74 0.69 15.17
C TRP A 303 -15.37 0.79 13.79
N THR A 304 -16.67 0.61 13.71
CA THR A 304 -17.44 0.76 12.47
C THR A 304 -17.45 2.23 12.01
N ILE A 305 -17.68 3.16 12.93
CA ILE A 305 -17.65 4.61 12.63
C ILE A 305 -16.26 5.00 12.13
N TYR A 306 -15.21 4.53 12.78
CA TYR A 306 -13.83 4.79 12.35
C TYR A 306 -13.56 4.23 10.96
N TRP A 307 -13.96 2.99 10.68
CA TRP A 307 -13.79 2.40 9.35
C TRP A 307 -14.56 3.19 8.28
N LEU A 308 -15.79 3.63 8.56
CA LEU A 308 -16.57 4.49 7.66
C LEU A 308 -15.88 5.84 7.42
N ALA A 309 -15.28 6.43 8.46
CA ALA A 309 -14.52 7.67 8.31
C ALA A 309 -13.28 7.46 7.42
N LEU A 310 -12.57 6.34 7.57
CA LEU A 310 -11.45 5.98 6.68
C LEU A 310 -11.91 5.72 5.25
N LEU A 311 -13.06 5.06 5.07
CA LEU A 311 -13.66 4.83 3.75
C LEU A 311 -14.00 6.17 3.08
N PHE A 312 -14.66 7.08 3.81
CA PHE A 312 -14.96 8.42 3.32
C PHE A 312 -13.67 9.16 2.92
N TRP A 313 -12.67 9.18 3.81
CA TRP A 313 -11.38 9.81 3.51
C TRP A 313 -10.70 9.18 2.28
N THR A 314 -10.74 7.87 2.13
CA THR A 314 -10.16 7.19 0.97
C THR A 314 -10.88 7.58 -0.31
N LEU A 315 -12.22 7.49 -0.32
CA LEU A 315 -13.00 7.76 -1.54
C LEU A 315 -12.98 9.24 -1.93
N PHE A 316 -12.93 10.15 -0.97
CA PHE A 316 -13.04 11.58 -1.23
C PHE A 316 -11.74 12.38 -1.02
N GLY A 317 -10.78 11.90 -0.30
CA GLY A 317 -9.53 12.57 0.02
C GLY A 317 -8.29 11.96 -0.67
N GLN A 318 -8.42 10.80 -1.35
CA GLN A 318 -7.28 10.13 -1.94
C GLN A 318 -7.39 10.02 -3.48
N ASN A 319 -6.23 9.88 -4.14
CA ASN A 319 -6.18 9.72 -5.58
C ASN A 319 -6.57 8.28 -5.99
N PRO A 320 -7.64 8.09 -6.80
CA PRO A 320 -8.08 6.77 -7.27
C PRO A 320 -7.06 6.06 -8.18
N ASP A 321 -6.12 6.78 -8.78
CA ASP A 321 -5.08 6.18 -9.61
C ASP A 321 -4.03 5.38 -8.82
N ASN A 322 -4.05 5.48 -7.47
CA ASN A 322 -3.10 4.82 -6.59
C ASN A 322 -3.80 3.86 -5.63
N LEU A 323 -3.87 2.59 -6.00
CA LEU A 323 -4.52 1.52 -5.21
C LEU A 323 -3.99 1.36 -3.79
N ARG A 324 -2.73 1.75 -3.53
CA ARG A 324 -2.13 1.73 -2.18
C ARG A 324 -2.99 2.47 -1.13
N HIS A 325 -3.77 3.46 -1.56
CA HIS A 325 -4.66 4.22 -0.67
C HIS A 325 -5.84 3.40 -0.12
N LEU A 326 -6.12 2.23 -0.70
CA LEU A 326 -7.11 1.28 -0.19
C LEU A 326 -6.59 0.44 0.98
N ALA A 327 -5.27 0.40 1.21
CA ALA A 327 -4.69 -0.48 2.22
C ALA A 327 -5.26 -0.27 3.64
N PRO A 328 -5.43 0.96 4.16
CA PRO A 328 -5.98 1.17 5.50
C PRO A 328 -7.38 0.56 5.66
N ILE A 329 -8.29 0.86 4.73
CA ILE A 329 -9.68 0.37 4.81
C ILE A 329 -9.76 -1.13 4.60
N THR A 330 -8.87 -1.71 3.76
CA THR A 330 -8.82 -3.15 3.52
C THR A 330 -8.33 -3.89 4.76
N LEU A 331 -7.21 -3.45 5.36
CA LEU A 331 -6.65 -4.10 6.55
C LEU A 331 -7.61 -4.03 7.74
N LEU A 332 -8.17 -2.85 8.04
CA LEU A 332 -9.15 -2.72 9.11
C LEU A 332 -10.44 -3.47 8.78
N GLY A 333 -10.88 -3.44 7.53
CA GLY A 333 -12.05 -4.18 7.07
C GLY A 333 -11.90 -5.69 7.28
N ILE A 334 -10.73 -6.27 6.99
CA ILE A 334 -10.44 -7.68 7.27
C ILE A 334 -10.55 -7.97 8.76
N VAL A 335 -10.00 -7.10 9.62
CA VAL A 335 -10.14 -7.24 11.09
C VAL A 335 -11.60 -7.26 11.51
N LEU A 336 -12.42 -6.36 10.96
CA LEU A 336 -13.85 -6.29 11.29
C LEU A 336 -14.62 -7.50 10.76
N LEU A 337 -14.35 -7.91 9.52
CA LEU A 337 -14.97 -9.09 8.87
C LEU A 337 -14.61 -10.39 9.55
N ALA A 338 -13.40 -10.53 10.07
CA ALA A 338 -12.92 -11.76 10.69
C ALA A 338 -13.86 -12.26 11.81
N GLY A 339 -14.53 -11.34 12.52
CA GLY A 339 -15.48 -11.70 13.57
C GLY A 339 -16.73 -12.45 13.09
N TRP A 340 -17.08 -12.26 11.82
CA TRP A 340 -18.24 -12.91 11.19
C TRP A 340 -17.96 -14.34 10.72
N LEU A 341 -16.68 -14.68 10.61
CA LEU A 341 -16.29 -16.02 10.23
C LEU A 341 -16.82 -17.02 11.26
N PRO A 342 -17.67 -18.01 10.89
CA PRO A 342 -18.12 -19.03 11.82
C PRO A 342 -16.91 -19.81 12.34
N ARG A 343 -16.90 -20.22 13.61
CA ARG A 343 -15.79 -21.01 14.17
C ARG A 343 -15.50 -22.29 13.38
N ARG A 344 -16.56 -22.94 12.87
CA ARG A 344 -16.43 -24.12 11.99
C ARG A 344 -15.83 -23.80 10.62
N GLY A 345 -15.87 -22.53 10.19
CA GLY A 345 -15.33 -22.05 8.92
C GLY A 345 -13.86 -21.63 9.00
N GLU A 346 -13.23 -21.55 10.18
CA GLU A 346 -11.84 -21.11 10.32
C GLU A 346 -10.87 -21.98 9.52
N GLY A 347 -11.06 -23.30 9.54
CA GLY A 347 -10.25 -24.24 8.74
C GLY A 347 -10.43 -24.05 7.23
N LEU A 348 -11.68 -23.86 6.76
CA LEU A 348 -11.95 -23.58 5.35
C LEU A 348 -11.34 -22.24 4.91
N ALA A 349 -11.39 -21.23 5.78
CA ALA A 349 -10.77 -19.94 5.51
C ALA A 349 -9.23 -20.01 5.42
N VAL A 350 -8.59 -20.92 6.17
CA VAL A 350 -7.16 -21.21 6.02
C VAL A 350 -6.87 -21.79 4.64
N VAL A 351 -7.65 -22.79 4.21
CA VAL A 351 -7.50 -23.39 2.87
C VAL A 351 -7.71 -22.35 1.78
N ALA A 352 -8.78 -21.55 1.90
CA ALA A 352 -9.04 -20.47 0.95
C ALA A 352 -7.90 -19.43 0.92
N GLY A 353 -7.36 -19.05 2.08
CA GLY A 353 -6.21 -18.16 2.17
C GLY A 353 -4.95 -18.72 1.50
N LEU A 354 -4.67 -20.01 1.65
CA LEU A 354 -3.54 -20.67 0.97
C LEU A 354 -3.73 -20.71 -0.55
N LEU A 355 -4.94 -21.01 -1.03
CA LEU A 355 -5.26 -21.01 -2.46
C LEU A 355 -5.15 -19.62 -3.07
N LEU A 356 -5.67 -18.60 -2.37
CA LEU A 356 -5.53 -17.21 -2.80
C LEU A 356 -4.05 -16.77 -2.82
N LEU A 357 -3.27 -17.14 -1.79
CA LEU A 357 -1.85 -16.84 -1.75
C LEU A 357 -1.11 -17.49 -2.92
N ALA A 358 -1.41 -18.76 -3.20
CA ALA A 358 -0.83 -19.46 -4.36
C ALA A 358 -1.21 -18.77 -5.69
N ALA A 359 -2.44 -18.26 -5.82
CA ALA A 359 -2.90 -17.54 -7.00
C ALA A 359 -2.24 -16.15 -7.17
N THR A 360 -1.72 -15.53 -6.09
CA THR A 360 -1.03 -14.24 -6.15
C THR A 360 0.46 -14.35 -6.45
N VAL A 361 1.04 -15.55 -6.33
CA VAL A 361 2.45 -15.79 -6.65
C VAL A 361 2.65 -15.64 -8.16
N THR A 362 3.52 -14.72 -8.55
CA THR A 362 3.89 -14.47 -9.95
C THR A 362 5.38 -14.70 -10.16
N LEU A 363 5.78 -14.93 -11.39
CA LEU A 363 7.20 -15.00 -11.73
C LEU A 363 7.87 -13.64 -11.55
N PRO A 364 9.10 -13.59 -10.99
CA PRO A 364 9.85 -12.35 -10.84
C PRO A 364 10.06 -11.65 -12.18
N ARG A 365 9.70 -10.36 -12.22
CA ARG A 365 9.88 -9.50 -13.38
C ARG A 365 10.05 -8.04 -12.95
N PRO A 366 10.68 -7.19 -13.78
CA PRO A 366 10.79 -5.76 -13.49
C PRO A 366 9.41 -5.09 -13.45
N PRO A 367 9.25 -3.93 -12.78
CA PRO A 367 8.04 -3.10 -12.88
C PRO A 367 7.69 -2.77 -14.34
N ALA A 368 6.40 -2.55 -14.63
CA ALA A 368 5.93 -2.17 -15.96
C ALA A 368 6.66 -0.93 -16.52
N MET A 369 6.99 0.04 -15.64
CA MET A 369 7.75 1.24 -15.98
C MET A 369 9.13 0.90 -16.59
N VAL A 370 9.87 0.01 -15.96
CA VAL A 370 11.21 -0.42 -16.43
C VAL A 370 11.11 -1.21 -17.73
N GLN A 371 10.09 -2.06 -17.86
CA GLN A 371 9.85 -2.82 -19.10
C GLN A 371 9.55 -1.87 -20.27
N ALA A 372 8.67 -0.89 -20.04
CA ALA A 372 8.28 0.11 -21.04
C ALA A 372 9.48 1.02 -21.43
N ALA A 373 10.26 1.46 -20.45
CA ALA A 373 11.45 2.27 -20.67
C ALA A 373 12.45 1.56 -21.60
N ARG A 374 12.76 0.29 -21.34
CA ARG A 374 13.68 -0.53 -22.17
C ARG A 374 13.19 -0.68 -23.62
N LEU A 375 11.89 -0.79 -23.85
CA LEU A 375 11.37 -0.83 -25.22
C LEU A 375 11.41 0.56 -25.87
N ALA A 376 11.06 1.60 -25.11
CA ALA A 376 11.07 2.98 -25.59
C ALA A 376 12.49 3.41 -26.03
N GLU A 377 13.53 3.07 -25.28
CA GLU A 377 14.93 3.36 -25.66
C GLU A 377 15.34 2.74 -27.01
N LYS A 378 14.72 1.62 -27.39
CA LYS A 378 15.02 0.94 -28.67
C LYS A 378 14.18 1.44 -29.83
N ALA A 379 12.99 1.97 -29.54
CA ALA A 379 11.97 2.18 -30.58
C ALA A 379 11.53 3.65 -30.71
N CYS A 380 11.93 4.53 -29.81
CA CYS A 380 11.42 5.88 -29.72
C CYS A 380 12.55 6.93 -29.74
N PRO A 381 12.39 8.07 -30.43
CA PRO A 381 13.35 9.18 -30.35
C PRO A 381 13.19 9.98 -29.05
N ALA A 382 11.99 10.01 -28.46
CA ALA A 382 11.63 10.71 -27.25
C ALA A 382 10.38 10.09 -26.63
N LEU A 383 10.10 10.43 -25.38
CA LEU A 383 8.96 9.88 -24.62
C LEU A 383 8.11 11.00 -24.02
N VAL A 384 6.78 10.87 -24.12
CA VAL A 384 5.80 11.71 -23.43
C VAL A 384 5.07 10.86 -22.40
N THR A 385 5.04 11.32 -21.15
CA THR A 385 4.34 10.62 -20.05
C THR A 385 3.87 11.58 -18.98
N GLN A 386 2.83 11.20 -18.24
CA GLN A 386 2.37 11.88 -17.02
C GLN A 386 2.85 11.18 -15.75
N TRP A 387 3.52 10.02 -15.87
CA TRP A 387 3.88 9.15 -14.76
C TRP A 387 5.36 8.81 -14.80
N GLY A 388 6.03 8.95 -13.66
CA GLY A 388 7.45 8.61 -13.56
C GLY A 388 8.36 9.50 -14.41
N VAL A 389 7.99 10.77 -14.61
CA VAL A 389 8.73 11.70 -15.48
C VAL A 389 10.16 11.87 -15.00
N ARG A 390 10.34 12.13 -13.70
CA ARG A 390 11.66 12.31 -13.09
C ARG A 390 12.46 11.01 -13.11
N LEU A 391 11.82 9.91 -12.74
CA LEU A 391 12.42 8.58 -12.77
C LEU A 391 12.95 8.23 -14.18
N LEU A 392 12.13 8.44 -15.19
CA LEU A 392 12.53 8.15 -16.58
C LEU A 392 13.63 9.07 -17.09
N ARG A 393 13.64 10.36 -16.71
CA ARG A 393 14.73 11.29 -17.05
C ARG A 393 16.07 10.88 -16.45
N GLU A 394 16.06 10.25 -15.28
CA GLU A 394 17.28 9.80 -14.59
C GLU A 394 17.69 8.38 -14.99
N THR A 395 16.75 7.54 -15.43
CA THR A 395 17.02 6.12 -15.71
C THR A 395 17.09 5.76 -17.18
N THR A 396 16.76 6.68 -18.09
CA THR A 396 16.82 6.46 -19.55
C THR A 396 17.65 7.53 -20.24
N ALA A 397 18.21 7.20 -21.40
CA ALA A 397 18.88 8.18 -22.26
C ALA A 397 17.90 9.01 -23.11
N LEU A 398 16.60 8.71 -23.06
CA LEU A 398 15.60 9.38 -23.88
C LEU A 398 15.26 10.78 -23.37
N PRO A 399 15.02 11.76 -24.23
CA PRO A 399 14.33 12.99 -23.88
C PRO A 399 12.90 12.66 -23.38
N VAL A 400 12.58 13.04 -22.14
CA VAL A 400 11.27 12.78 -21.53
C VAL A 400 10.53 14.09 -21.33
N THR A 401 9.39 14.24 -21.99
CA THR A 401 8.47 15.37 -21.85
C THR A 401 7.37 15.05 -20.89
N ASP A 402 7.10 15.97 -19.96
CA ASP A 402 6.01 15.86 -19.01
C ASP A 402 4.66 16.10 -19.72
N GLY A 403 3.83 15.08 -19.76
CA GLY A 403 2.52 15.10 -20.40
C GLY A 403 1.46 16.00 -19.73
N TRP A 404 1.75 16.56 -18.55
CA TRP A 404 0.91 17.58 -17.92
C TRP A 404 1.02 18.93 -18.63
N TYR A 405 2.17 19.23 -19.25
CA TYR A 405 2.37 20.43 -20.06
C TYR A 405 1.89 20.17 -21.50
N LYS A 406 0.60 20.41 -21.75
CA LYS A 406 -0.08 20.04 -23.02
C LYS A 406 0.60 20.59 -24.28
N GLY A 407 1.16 21.80 -24.22
CA GLY A 407 1.87 22.41 -25.34
C GLY A 407 3.11 21.63 -25.76
N ASP A 408 3.99 21.37 -24.80
CA ASP A 408 5.24 20.64 -25.02
C ASP A 408 4.98 19.20 -25.39
N ALA A 409 4.01 18.55 -24.72
CA ALA A 409 3.59 17.19 -25.02
C ALA A 409 3.07 17.07 -26.47
N SER A 410 2.22 18.01 -26.91
CA SER A 410 1.69 18.02 -28.28
C SER A 410 2.79 18.23 -29.32
N LEU A 411 3.76 19.11 -29.04
CA LEU A 411 4.91 19.35 -29.92
C LEU A 411 5.77 18.08 -30.03
N ALA A 412 6.12 17.47 -28.90
CA ALA A 412 6.94 16.25 -28.89
C ALA A 412 6.26 15.09 -29.64
N LEU A 413 4.93 14.91 -29.47
CA LEU A 413 4.16 13.88 -30.18
C LEU A 413 4.13 14.13 -31.70
N LYS A 414 4.02 15.40 -32.13
CA LYS A 414 4.13 15.75 -33.57
C LYS A 414 5.51 15.48 -34.16
N GLN A 415 6.55 15.52 -33.32
CA GLN A 415 7.93 15.20 -33.69
C GLN A 415 8.23 13.69 -33.62
N GLY A 416 7.22 12.84 -33.40
CA GLY A 416 7.36 11.38 -33.40
C GLY A 416 7.69 10.76 -32.04
N ALA A 417 7.56 11.50 -30.93
CA ALA A 417 7.74 10.92 -29.60
C ALA A 417 6.71 9.81 -29.34
N CYS A 418 7.13 8.79 -28.62
CA CYS A 418 6.22 7.76 -28.09
C CYS A 418 5.45 8.31 -26.88
N ARG A 419 4.29 7.71 -26.61
CA ARG A 419 3.46 8.06 -25.45
C ARG A 419 3.35 6.89 -24.50
N LEU A 420 3.63 7.12 -23.22
CA LEU A 420 3.45 6.16 -22.14
C LEU A 420 2.24 6.56 -21.29
N SER A 421 1.33 5.61 -21.03
CA SER A 421 0.07 5.85 -20.31
C SER A 421 -0.32 4.65 -19.45
N ARG A 422 -1.08 4.89 -18.37
CA ARG A 422 -1.74 3.84 -17.58
C ARG A 422 -2.99 3.27 -18.24
N ARG A 423 -3.50 3.92 -19.28
CA ARG A 423 -4.70 3.50 -20.04
C ARG A 423 -4.36 3.33 -21.51
N PRO A 424 -5.12 2.50 -22.24
CA PRO A 424 -5.00 2.44 -23.69
C PRO A 424 -5.13 3.85 -24.27
N ILE A 425 -4.29 4.16 -25.23
CA ILE A 425 -4.23 5.48 -25.84
C ILE A 425 -5.21 5.50 -27.02
N ALA A 426 -6.17 6.42 -26.98
CA ALA A 426 -7.14 6.54 -28.05
C ALA A 426 -6.50 7.07 -29.34
N ALA A 427 -7.02 6.67 -30.51
CA ALA A 427 -6.46 7.04 -31.81
C ALA A 427 -6.37 8.56 -32.03
N ASN A 428 -7.31 9.33 -31.48
CA ASN A 428 -7.33 10.79 -31.54
C ASN A 428 -6.34 11.49 -30.61
N GLU A 429 -5.68 10.73 -29.72
CA GLU A 429 -4.67 11.27 -28.79
C GLU A 429 -3.26 11.25 -29.38
N MET A 430 -3.10 10.68 -30.55
CA MET A 430 -1.83 10.61 -31.28
C MET A 430 -1.99 11.22 -32.69
N PRO A 431 -0.96 11.93 -33.17
CA PRO A 431 -1.03 12.59 -34.49
C PRO A 431 -0.94 11.61 -35.67
N THR A 432 -0.52 10.38 -35.43
CA THR A 432 -0.27 9.34 -36.45
C THR A 432 -0.83 8.00 -35.99
N GLN A 433 -0.94 7.04 -36.90
CA GLN A 433 -1.20 5.64 -36.51
C GLN A 433 -0.13 5.13 -35.56
N VAL A 434 -0.53 4.32 -34.59
CA VAL A 434 0.36 3.84 -33.53
C VAL A 434 0.24 2.32 -33.33
N ARG A 435 1.35 1.69 -33.00
CA ARG A 435 1.37 0.35 -32.40
C ARG A 435 1.39 0.50 -30.89
N GLN A 436 0.47 -0.14 -30.20
CA GLN A 436 0.42 -0.12 -28.74
C GLN A 436 0.98 -1.42 -28.16
N HIS A 437 1.84 -1.29 -27.14
CA HIS A 437 2.39 -2.40 -26.36
C HIS A 437 1.92 -2.30 -24.91
N TRP A 438 1.39 -3.41 -24.40
CA TRP A 438 1.00 -3.53 -23.00
C TRP A 438 2.09 -4.17 -22.17
N PHE A 439 2.43 -3.56 -21.04
CA PHE A 439 3.34 -4.08 -20.03
C PHE A 439 2.58 -4.41 -18.77
N ALA A 440 2.53 -5.70 -18.46
CA ALA A 440 1.81 -6.19 -17.29
C ALA A 440 2.53 -5.78 -16.00
N PRO A 441 1.78 -5.43 -14.95
CA PRO A 441 2.33 -5.14 -13.63
C PRO A 441 2.92 -6.40 -12.97
N ARG A 442 3.79 -6.24 -11.97
CA ARG A 442 4.30 -7.37 -11.15
C ARG A 442 3.15 -8.06 -10.41
N PHE A 443 2.27 -7.25 -9.82
CA PHE A 443 1.11 -7.68 -9.04
C PHE A 443 -0.15 -6.97 -9.51
N ALA A 444 -1.31 -7.57 -9.27
CA ALA A 444 -2.60 -7.03 -9.71
C ALA A 444 -2.93 -5.64 -9.13
N ALA A 445 -2.32 -5.25 -8.01
CA ALA A 445 -2.52 -3.93 -7.40
C ALA A 445 -1.53 -2.86 -7.89
N GLU A 446 -0.65 -3.18 -8.83
CA GLU A 446 0.19 -2.21 -9.51
C GLU A 446 -0.45 -1.78 -10.83
N PRO A 447 -0.22 -0.54 -11.30
CA PRO A 447 -0.66 -0.15 -12.63
C PRO A 447 0.17 -0.85 -13.71
N GLY A 448 -0.49 -1.41 -14.70
CA GLY A 448 0.15 -1.74 -15.98
C GLY A 448 0.33 -0.48 -16.83
N LEU A 449 1.13 -0.57 -17.87
CA LEU A 449 1.44 0.56 -18.74
C LEU A 449 1.27 0.22 -20.22
N TRP A 450 0.82 1.21 -20.98
CA TRP A 450 0.71 1.19 -22.43
C TRP A 450 1.74 2.11 -23.03
N LEU A 451 2.52 1.60 -23.99
CA LEU A 451 3.43 2.39 -24.81
C LEU A 451 2.90 2.44 -26.25
N ALA A 452 2.55 3.63 -26.72
CA ALA A 452 2.19 3.88 -28.10
C ALA A 452 3.43 4.33 -28.88
N ILE A 453 3.80 3.56 -29.87
CA ILE A 453 4.92 3.83 -30.77
C ILE A 453 4.33 4.31 -32.12
N PRO A 454 4.65 5.52 -32.61
CA PRO A 454 4.22 5.98 -33.90
C PRO A 454 4.65 5.00 -34.99
N SER A 455 3.74 4.62 -35.86
CA SER A 455 4.11 3.87 -37.07
C SER A 455 4.95 4.77 -37.94
N PRO A 456 6.02 4.27 -38.57
CA PRO A 456 6.74 5.06 -39.57
C PRO A 456 5.73 5.51 -40.62
N VAL A 457 5.67 6.82 -40.87
CA VAL A 457 4.90 7.34 -42.01
C VAL A 457 5.49 6.68 -43.22
N THR A 458 4.75 5.76 -43.82
CA THR A 458 5.08 5.34 -45.20
C THR A 458 4.88 6.57 -46.06
N VAL A 459 5.95 7.33 -46.23
CA VAL A 459 5.99 8.34 -47.30
C VAL A 459 5.87 7.52 -48.57
N GLU A 460 4.62 7.36 -49.04
CA GLU A 460 4.45 6.92 -50.41
C GLU A 460 5.23 7.91 -51.27
N SER A 461 6.33 7.43 -51.81
CA SER A 461 7.18 8.24 -52.68
C SER A 461 6.31 8.82 -53.76
N PRO A 462 6.25 10.15 -53.93
CA PRO A 462 5.45 10.76 -54.99
C PRO A 462 5.82 10.25 -56.40
N MET A 463 6.94 9.54 -56.53
CA MET A 463 7.38 8.97 -57.81
C MET A 463 6.52 7.80 -58.32
N THR A 464 5.89 7.00 -57.44
CA THR A 464 5.08 5.86 -57.93
C THR A 464 3.72 6.27 -58.53
N ASN A 465 3.17 7.43 -58.14
CA ASN A 465 1.94 7.93 -58.73
C ASN A 465 2.14 8.59 -60.14
N ASN A 466 3.33 9.12 -60.41
CA ASN A 466 3.63 9.67 -61.74
C ASN A 466 3.89 8.58 -62.78
N ILE A 467 4.41 7.42 -62.39
CA ILE A 467 4.63 6.30 -63.31
C ILE A 467 3.28 5.65 -63.73
N LYS A 468 2.34 5.50 -62.78
CA LYS A 468 0.99 5.00 -63.10
C LYS A 468 0.14 5.96 -63.93
N ARG A 469 0.32 7.27 -63.75
CA ARG A 469 -0.34 8.26 -64.64
C ARG A 469 0.26 8.29 -66.03
N ALA A 470 1.56 8.13 -66.20
CA ALA A 470 2.21 8.07 -67.50
C ALA A 470 1.88 6.79 -68.26
N GLN A 471 1.63 5.66 -67.60
CA GLN A 471 1.21 4.41 -68.25
C GLN A 471 -0.26 4.38 -68.68
N ASN A 472 -1.15 5.19 -68.04
CA ASN A 472 -2.57 5.30 -68.45
C ASN A 472 -2.84 6.34 -69.47
N SER A 473 -1.87 7.19 -69.88
CA SER A 473 -1.99 8.16 -70.97
C SER A 473 -1.44 7.62 -72.32
N LEU A 474 -0.95 6.37 -72.31
CA LEU A 474 -0.42 5.67 -73.49
C LEU A 474 -1.31 4.49 -73.93
N LYS A 475 -2.50 4.40 -73.39
CA LYS A 475 -3.60 3.56 -73.94
C LYS A 475 -4.75 4.46 -74.40
#